data_5e45066deafce9308799b411ea666a3e
#
_entry.id   5e45066deafce9308799b411ea666a3e
#
_cell.length_a   1.000
_cell.length_b   1.000
_cell.length_c   1.000
_cell.angle_alpha   90.00
_cell.angle_beta   90.00
_cell.angle_gamma   90.00
#
_symmetry.space_group_name_H-M   'P 1'
#
loop_
_entity.id
_entity.type
_entity.pdbx_description
1 polymer ?
#
loop_
_entity_poly.entity_id
_entity_poly.type
_entity_poly.pdbx_seq_one_letter_code
_entity_poly.pdbx_strand_id
1 'polypeptide(L)'
;MTEELRTEDFNYHLPDELIASRPTEKRDGSRMMVIDRKTGSISCHMFEEFIDFISEGDLCVLNNTKVVKSRFISDDDKIEITRLDEPEPNLWKCLVKPGKKMRIGHSIIIDGVTGSVETILEDGERLIRFDNRIDIEKNGKLALPHYMRREAEDMDSDRYQTVYAEKPGAIAAPTAGLHFTNQHLSTIPHTFITLHVGVGTFRPVKADSCLLYTSPSPRDATLSRMPSSA
;
A
#
# COMPACT_ATOMS: atom_id res chain seq x y z
N MET A 1 0.46 35.21 -4.74
CA MET A 1 -0.53 34.20 -5.15
C MET A 1 0.23 32.92 -5.30
N THR A 2 0.04 31.96 -4.43
CA THR A 2 0.59 30.61 -4.63
C THR A 2 -0.19 29.99 -5.78
N GLU A 3 0.48 29.68 -6.90
CA GLU A 3 -0.13 28.92 -7.98
C GLU A 3 -0.68 27.62 -7.42
N GLU A 4 -1.95 27.34 -7.67
CA GLU A 4 -2.58 26.10 -7.26
C GLU A 4 -2.05 24.98 -8.16
N LEU A 5 -1.28 24.07 -7.59
CA LEU A 5 -0.72 22.92 -8.30
C LEU A 5 -1.85 22.00 -8.79
N ARG A 6 -1.85 21.70 -10.07
CA ARG A 6 -2.80 20.80 -10.72
C ARG A 6 -2.18 19.43 -10.95
N THR A 7 -2.99 18.41 -10.97
CA THR A 7 -2.53 17.04 -11.25
C THR A 7 -1.82 16.95 -12.60
N GLU A 8 -2.30 17.71 -13.61
CA GLU A 8 -1.71 17.77 -14.94
C GLU A 8 -0.27 18.33 -14.96
N ASP A 9 0.10 19.17 -14.01
CA ASP A 9 1.47 19.73 -13.90
C ASP A 9 2.53 18.65 -13.63
N PHE A 10 2.09 17.47 -13.18
CA PHE A 10 2.93 16.29 -12.92
C PHE A 10 2.84 15.23 -14.01
N ASN A 11 2.09 15.50 -15.08
CA ASN A 11 1.96 14.57 -16.19
C ASN A 11 3.19 14.60 -17.08
N TYR A 12 3.83 13.45 -17.29
CA TYR A 12 4.97 13.29 -18.19
C TYR A 12 4.96 11.90 -18.81
N HIS A 13 5.68 11.75 -19.91
CA HIS A 13 5.85 10.45 -20.55
C HIS A 13 6.82 9.59 -19.72
N LEU A 14 6.31 8.49 -19.13
CA LEU A 14 7.11 7.49 -18.44
C LEU A 14 7.12 6.20 -19.27
N PRO A 15 8.26 5.84 -19.91
CA PRO A 15 8.37 4.58 -20.63
C PRO A 15 8.18 3.37 -19.71
N ASP A 16 7.45 2.37 -20.17
CA ASP A 16 7.12 1.17 -19.39
C ASP A 16 8.36 0.40 -18.93
N GLU A 17 9.43 0.39 -19.73
CA GLU A 17 10.71 -0.25 -19.41
C GLU A 17 11.46 0.38 -18.23
N LEU A 18 11.09 1.60 -17.84
CA LEU A 18 11.66 2.27 -16.67
C LEU A 18 10.92 1.92 -15.38
N ILE A 19 9.82 1.20 -15.47
CA ILE A 19 9.05 0.74 -14.30
C ILE A 19 9.53 -0.64 -13.89
N ALA A 20 10.24 -0.72 -12.75
CA ALA A 20 10.70 -2.00 -12.23
C ALA A 20 9.53 -2.89 -11.82
N SER A 21 9.47 -4.11 -12.36
CA SER A 21 8.48 -5.13 -11.98
C SER A 21 8.97 -6.07 -10.88
N ARG A 22 10.29 -6.11 -10.63
CA ARG A 22 10.95 -6.94 -9.62
C ARG A 22 11.98 -6.15 -8.83
N PRO A 23 12.19 -6.46 -7.54
CA PRO A 23 13.23 -5.85 -6.76
C PRO A 23 14.63 -6.30 -7.23
N THR A 24 15.65 -5.52 -6.92
CA THR A 24 17.04 -5.91 -7.07
C THR A 24 17.38 -7.12 -6.20
N GLU A 25 18.42 -7.87 -6.54
CA GLU A 25 18.87 -9.04 -5.76
C GLU A 25 19.17 -8.66 -4.31
N LYS A 26 19.99 -7.64 -4.10
CA LYS A 26 20.23 -7.07 -2.77
C LYS A 26 19.13 -6.06 -2.44
N ARG A 27 18.66 -6.06 -1.19
CA ARG A 27 17.58 -5.17 -0.72
C ARG A 27 17.95 -3.69 -0.85
N ASP A 28 19.18 -3.34 -0.55
CA ASP A 28 19.77 -2.00 -0.62
C ASP A 28 20.48 -1.68 -1.95
N GLY A 29 20.45 -2.60 -2.91
CA GLY A 29 21.11 -2.46 -4.21
C GLY A 29 20.36 -1.59 -5.23
N SER A 30 19.37 -0.80 -4.82
CA SER A 30 18.64 0.11 -5.71
C SER A 30 19.33 1.46 -5.85
N ARG A 31 19.15 2.10 -7.00
CA ARG A 31 19.58 3.50 -7.18
C ARG A 31 18.73 4.41 -6.31
N MET A 32 19.37 5.41 -5.74
CA MET A 32 18.75 6.46 -4.95
C MET A 32 19.02 7.82 -5.59
N MET A 33 17.99 8.60 -5.84
CA MET A 33 18.11 9.98 -6.27
C MET A 33 18.17 10.90 -5.04
N VAL A 34 19.18 11.75 -4.98
CA VAL A 34 19.33 12.75 -3.93
C VAL A 34 19.13 14.13 -4.52
N ILE A 35 18.23 14.90 -3.94
CA ILE A 35 17.89 16.25 -4.37
C ILE A 35 18.24 17.23 -3.24
N ASP A 36 19.23 18.11 -3.47
CA ASP A 36 19.50 19.21 -2.57
C ASP A 36 18.52 20.36 -2.85
N ARG A 37 17.62 20.60 -1.93
CA ARG A 37 16.57 21.63 -2.07
C ARG A 37 17.13 23.06 -2.03
N LYS A 38 18.33 23.28 -1.49
CA LYS A 38 18.94 24.62 -1.40
C LYS A 38 19.59 25.01 -2.72
N THR A 39 20.28 24.07 -3.34
CA THR A 39 21.00 24.31 -4.60
C THR A 39 20.22 23.89 -5.83
N GLY A 40 19.19 23.04 -5.69
CA GLY A 40 18.49 22.39 -6.78
C GLY A 40 19.30 21.29 -7.46
N SER A 41 20.46 20.91 -6.92
CA SER A 41 21.29 19.86 -7.52
C SER A 41 20.66 18.49 -7.33
N ILE A 42 20.83 17.64 -8.35
CA ILE A 42 20.35 16.25 -8.37
C ILE A 42 21.56 15.35 -8.58
N SER A 43 21.71 14.35 -7.72
CA SER A 43 22.75 13.31 -7.85
C SER A 43 22.14 11.93 -7.71
N CYS A 44 22.82 10.92 -8.27
CA CYS A 44 22.40 9.52 -8.18
C CYS A 44 23.42 8.74 -7.35
N HIS A 45 22.91 7.99 -6.40
CA HIS A 45 23.66 7.15 -5.47
C HIS A 45 23.07 5.74 -5.44
N MET A 46 23.72 4.83 -4.71
CA MET A 46 23.10 3.56 -4.33
C MET A 46 22.45 3.71 -2.95
N PHE A 47 21.36 2.96 -2.69
CA PHE A 47 20.67 3.09 -1.40
C PHE A 47 21.55 2.65 -0.21
N GLU A 48 22.53 1.78 -0.43
CA GLU A 48 23.52 1.41 0.60
C GLU A 48 24.29 2.63 1.15
N GLU A 49 24.41 3.71 0.38
CA GLU A 49 25.01 4.99 0.77
C GLU A 49 24.05 5.88 1.61
N PHE A 50 22.81 5.45 1.85
CA PHE A 50 21.81 6.26 2.56
C PHE A 50 22.31 6.76 3.93
N ILE A 51 23.15 5.99 4.59
CA ILE A 51 23.72 6.32 5.90
C ILE A 51 24.54 7.61 5.84
N ASP A 52 25.21 7.88 4.73
CA ASP A 52 26.07 9.06 4.53
C ASP A 52 25.29 10.38 4.48
N PHE A 53 23.97 10.29 4.28
CA PHE A 53 23.05 11.42 4.25
C PHE A 53 22.38 11.70 5.59
N ILE A 54 22.66 10.91 6.62
CA ILE A 54 22.14 11.11 7.97
C ILE A 54 23.15 11.88 8.79
N SER A 55 22.75 13.04 9.28
CA SER A 55 23.58 13.93 10.09
C SER A 55 23.42 13.63 11.59
N GLU A 56 24.38 14.07 12.38
CA GLU A 56 24.25 14.05 13.85
C GLU A 56 23.01 14.85 14.29
N GLY A 57 22.17 14.24 15.12
CA GLY A 57 20.92 14.82 15.58
C GLY A 57 19.68 14.49 14.72
N ASP A 58 19.87 13.86 13.54
CA ASP A 58 18.75 13.36 12.74
C ASP A 58 18.11 12.13 13.39
N LEU A 59 16.80 11.99 13.20
CA LEU A 59 16.02 10.83 13.63
C LEU A 59 15.16 10.32 12.47
N CYS A 60 15.38 9.09 12.05
CA CYS A 60 14.55 8.43 11.05
C CYS A 60 13.26 7.91 11.68
N VAL A 61 12.12 8.36 11.18
CA VAL A 61 10.79 7.84 11.58
C VAL A 61 10.34 6.82 10.55
N LEU A 62 10.21 5.57 10.98
CA LEU A 62 9.94 4.41 10.13
C LEU A 62 8.54 3.84 10.40
N ASN A 63 7.86 3.38 9.35
CA ASN A 63 6.53 2.79 9.48
C ASN A 63 6.65 1.26 9.65
N ASN A 64 6.38 0.73 10.86
CA ASN A 64 6.49 -0.69 11.18
C ASN A 64 5.24 -1.51 10.85
N THR A 65 4.36 -0.99 10.01
CA THR A 65 3.21 -1.75 9.54
C THR A 65 3.64 -3.01 8.78
N LYS A 66 2.89 -4.09 8.96
CA LYS A 66 3.08 -5.36 8.25
C LYS A 66 1.96 -5.57 7.24
N VAL A 67 2.34 -5.88 6.00
CA VAL A 67 1.38 -6.22 4.94
C VAL A 67 0.76 -7.58 5.24
N VAL A 68 -0.57 -7.64 5.11
CA VAL A 68 -1.33 -8.88 5.25
C VAL A 68 -1.79 -9.39 3.89
N LYS A 69 -1.98 -10.70 3.77
CA LYS A 69 -2.61 -11.29 2.59
C LYS A 69 -4.05 -10.82 2.52
N SER A 70 -4.38 -10.10 1.48
CA SER A 70 -5.68 -9.43 1.34
C SER A 70 -6.41 -9.76 0.04
N ARG A 71 -5.74 -10.37 -0.93
CA ARG A 71 -6.29 -10.73 -2.23
C ARG A 71 -6.70 -12.20 -2.25
N PHE A 72 -7.95 -12.47 -2.63
CA PHE A 72 -8.52 -13.81 -2.71
C PHE A 72 -9.18 -13.99 -4.07
N ILE A 73 -9.18 -15.22 -4.55
CA ILE A 73 -9.80 -15.60 -5.82
C ILE A 73 -10.85 -16.66 -5.51
N SER A 74 -12.03 -16.55 -6.14
CA SER A 74 -13.07 -17.58 -6.01
C SER A 74 -12.61 -18.93 -6.55
N ASP A 75 -13.16 -20.03 -6.05
CA ASP A 75 -12.81 -21.39 -6.45
C ASP A 75 -13.04 -21.66 -7.95
N ASP A 76 -13.85 -20.85 -8.61
CA ASP A 76 -14.11 -20.89 -10.05
C ASP A 76 -13.25 -19.90 -10.88
N ASP A 77 -12.30 -19.22 -10.24
CA ASP A 77 -11.38 -18.21 -10.82
C ASP A 77 -12.06 -17.00 -11.48
N LYS A 78 -13.37 -16.78 -11.24
CA LYS A 78 -14.13 -15.72 -11.92
C LYS A 78 -14.26 -14.42 -11.15
N ILE A 79 -14.03 -14.47 -9.84
CA ILE A 79 -14.17 -13.33 -8.94
C ILE A 79 -12.90 -13.19 -8.13
N GLU A 80 -12.34 -11.99 -8.18
CA GLU A 80 -11.27 -11.55 -7.30
C GLU A 80 -11.85 -10.63 -6.24
N ILE A 81 -11.49 -10.83 -4.99
CA ILE A 81 -11.80 -9.92 -3.91
C ILE A 81 -10.53 -9.43 -3.22
N THR A 82 -10.52 -8.16 -2.84
CA THR A 82 -9.52 -7.61 -1.94
C THR A 82 -10.21 -7.31 -0.62
N ARG A 83 -9.87 -8.08 0.43
CA ARG A 83 -10.36 -7.87 1.78
C ARG A 83 -9.74 -6.62 2.35
N LEU A 84 -10.56 -5.68 2.80
CA LEU A 84 -10.16 -4.41 3.37
C LEU A 84 -10.23 -4.44 4.90
N ASP A 85 -11.28 -5.05 5.44
CA ASP A 85 -11.58 -5.09 6.86
C ASP A 85 -12.50 -6.27 7.19
N GLU A 86 -12.68 -6.55 8.48
CA GLU A 86 -13.62 -7.53 9.03
C GLU A 86 -14.37 -6.90 10.20
N PRO A 87 -15.43 -6.11 9.90
CA PRO A 87 -16.20 -5.40 10.95
C PRO A 87 -16.83 -6.32 11.98
N GLU A 88 -17.16 -7.54 11.59
CA GLU A 88 -17.71 -8.59 12.43
C GLU A 88 -17.09 -9.94 12.03
N PRO A 89 -17.07 -10.95 12.89
CA PRO A 89 -16.58 -12.29 12.51
C PRO A 89 -17.25 -12.81 11.24
N ASN A 90 -16.44 -13.20 10.26
CA ASN A 90 -16.83 -13.69 8.93
C ASN A 90 -17.62 -12.69 8.06
N LEU A 91 -17.68 -11.41 8.43
CA LEU A 91 -18.21 -10.34 7.59
C LEU A 91 -17.04 -9.54 7.01
N TRP A 92 -16.73 -9.74 5.76
CA TRP A 92 -15.63 -9.06 5.13
C TRP A 92 -16.08 -7.81 4.37
N LYS A 93 -15.42 -6.70 4.63
CA LYS A 93 -15.50 -5.51 3.79
C LYS A 93 -14.49 -5.66 2.64
N CYS A 94 -14.96 -5.62 1.39
CA CYS A 94 -14.16 -6.00 0.24
C CYS A 94 -14.33 -5.06 -0.95
N LEU A 95 -13.26 -4.90 -1.74
CA LEU A 95 -13.36 -4.59 -3.16
C LEU A 95 -13.54 -5.90 -3.94
N VAL A 96 -14.29 -5.86 -5.04
CA VAL A 96 -14.54 -7.05 -5.89
C VAL A 96 -14.36 -6.74 -7.35
N LYS A 97 -13.82 -7.72 -8.10
CA LYS A 97 -13.60 -7.64 -9.53
C LYS A 97 -14.00 -8.96 -10.21
N PRO A 98 -14.89 -8.91 -11.22
CA PRO A 98 -15.65 -7.77 -11.71
C PRO A 98 -16.87 -7.46 -10.82
N GLY A 99 -17.03 -6.17 -10.44
CA GLY A 99 -18.10 -5.73 -9.54
C GLY A 99 -19.52 -6.02 -10.05
N LYS A 100 -19.72 -6.05 -11.37
CA LYS A 100 -21.04 -6.33 -12.00
C LYS A 100 -21.57 -7.73 -11.67
N LYS A 101 -20.70 -8.68 -11.36
CA LYS A 101 -21.07 -10.07 -11.00
C LYS A 101 -21.41 -10.23 -9.53
N MET A 102 -21.07 -9.26 -8.67
CA MET A 102 -21.26 -9.34 -7.23
C MET A 102 -22.28 -8.30 -6.75
N ARG A 103 -23.57 -8.58 -7.03
CA ARG A 103 -24.72 -7.80 -6.56
C ARG A 103 -25.21 -8.36 -5.22
N ILE A 104 -26.07 -7.63 -4.52
CA ILE A 104 -26.70 -8.10 -3.28
C ILE A 104 -27.38 -9.46 -3.52
N GLY A 105 -27.12 -10.41 -2.63
CA GLY A 105 -27.64 -11.78 -2.70
C GLY A 105 -26.83 -12.74 -3.61
N HIS A 106 -25.81 -12.24 -4.36
CA HIS A 106 -24.91 -13.14 -5.09
C HIS A 106 -23.91 -13.80 -4.17
N SER A 107 -23.55 -15.04 -4.48
CA SER A 107 -22.64 -15.84 -3.69
C SER A 107 -21.26 -15.96 -4.36
N ILE A 108 -20.25 -16.17 -3.54
CA ILE A 108 -18.87 -16.51 -3.92
C ILE A 108 -18.41 -17.68 -3.05
N ILE A 109 -17.55 -18.54 -3.58
CA ILE A 109 -16.95 -19.64 -2.83
C ILE A 109 -15.44 -19.43 -2.80
N ILE A 110 -14.83 -19.53 -1.62
CA ILE A 110 -13.38 -19.48 -1.41
C ILE A 110 -12.99 -20.61 -0.49
N ASP A 111 -12.13 -21.52 -0.93
CA ASP A 111 -11.69 -22.72 -0.19
C ASP A 111 -12.91 -23.53 0.32
N GLY A 112 -13.93 -23.68 -0.52
CA GLY A 112 -15.17 -24.38 -0.18
C GLY A 112 -16.11 -23.63 0.77
N VAL A 113 -15.75 -22.43 1.26
CA VAL A 113 -16.59 -21.61 2.13
C VAL A 113 -17.43 -20.66 1.28
N THR A 114 -18.75 -20.71 1.46
CA THR A 114 -19.70 -19.85 0.76
C THR A 114 -19.78 -18.49 1.45
N GLY A 115 -19.71 -17.42 0.66
CA GLY A 115 -19.97 -16.05 1.09
C GLY A 115 -21.09 -15.43 0.28
N SER A 116 -21.93 -14.61 0.90
CA SER A 116 -23.02 -13.89 0.24
C SER A 116 -22.87 -12.38 0.40
N VAL A 117 -23.12 -11.63 -0.66
CA VAL A 117 -23.10 -10.16 -0.62
C VAL A 117 -24.35 -9.68 0.13
N GLU A 118 -24.15 -9.10 1.31
CA GLU A 118 -25.22 -8.50 2.11
C GLU A 118 -25.50 -7.05 1.68
N THR A 119 -24.45 -6.27 1.40
CA THR A 119 -24.60 -4.84 1.15
C THR A 119 -23.55 -4.37 0.14
N ILE A 120 -23.90 -3.35 -0.62
CA ILE A 120 -22.99 -2.57 -1.47
C ILE A 120 -22.93 -1.15 -0.90
N LEU A 121 -21.73 -0.72 -0.51
CA LEU A 121 -21.49 0.60 0.05
C LEU A 121 -21.39 1.67 -1.06
N GLU A 122 -21.49 2.95 -0.69
CA GLU A 122 -21.53 4.08 -1.63
C GLU A 122 -20.30 4.17 -2.55
N ASP A 123 -19.13 3.81 -2.04
CA ASP A 123 -17.85 3.77 -2.78
C ASP A 123 -17.66 2.50 -3.62
N GLY A 124 -18.68 1.65 -3.67
CA GLY A 124 -18.70 0.40 -4.43
C GLY A 124 -18.05 -0.78 -3.73
N GLU A 125 -17.66 -0.65 -2.47
CA GLU A 125 -17.21 -1.77 -1.63
C GLU A 125 -18.40 -2.69 -1.27
N ARG A 126 -18.12 -3.94 -0.93
CA ARG A 126 -19.13 -4.94 -0.56
C ARG A 126 -18.90 -5.42 0.86
N LEU A 127 -20.00 -5.64 1.58
CA LEU A 127 -20.01 -6.47 2.75
C LEU A 127 -20.42 -7.88 2.35
N ILE A 128 -19.52 -8.83 2.56
CA ILE A 128 -19.70 -10.25 2.21
C ILE A 128 -19.68 -11.06 3.48
N ARG A 129 -20.80 -11.73 3.80
CA ARG A 129 -20.92 -12.65 4.93
C ARG A 129 -20.54 -14.05 4.48
N PHE A 130 -19.53 -14.62 5.11
CA PHE A 130 -19.12 -16.00 4.90
C PHE A 130 -19.76 -16.92 5.95
N ASP A 131 -20.16 -18.13 5.54
CA ASP A 131 -20.78 -19.13 6.42
C ASP A 131 -19.79 -19.65 7.46
N ASN A 132 -18.49 -19.56 7.18
CA ASN A 132 -17.45 -20.03 8.08
C ASN A 132 -16.17 -19.17 7.91
N ARG A 133 -15.21 -19.35 8.82
CA ARG A 133 -13.92 -18.69 8.77
C ARG A 133 -13.06 -19.22 7.61
N ILE A 134 -12.49 -18.31 6.84
CA ILE A 134 -11.52 -18.61 5.79
C ILE A 134 -10.10 -18.49 6.38
N ASP A 135 -9.24 -19.47 6.11
CA ASP A 135 -7.82 -19.39 6.43
C ASP A 135 -7.12 -18.38 5.50
N ILE A 136 -6.84 -17.20 6.04
CA ILE A 136 -6.22 -16.09 5.30
C ILE A 136 -4.80 -16.45 4.85
N GLU A 137 -4.04 -17.15 5.70
CA GLU A 137 -2.65 -17.46 5.40
C GLU A 137 -2.53 -18.51 4.28
N LYS A 138 -3.45 -19.45 4.24
CA LYS A 138 -3.51 -20.50 3.21
C LYS A 138 -4.03 -19.94 1.88
N ASN A 139 -5.12 -19.17 1.91
CA ASN A 139 -5.91 -18.84 0.72
C ASN A 139 -5.67 -17.41 0.20
N GLY A 140 -5.15 -16.54 1.05
CA GLY A 140 -4.85 -15.16 0.69
C GLY A 140 -3.53 -15.04 -0.06
N LYS A 141 -3.49 -14.09 -0.99
CA LYS A 141 -2.30 -13.63 -1.71
C LYS A 141 -1.98 -12.18 -1.34
N LEU A 142 -0.74 -11.78 -1.54
CA LEU A 142 -0.38 -10.36 -1.45
C LEU A 142 -1.05 -9.57 -2.58
N ALA A 143 -1.57 -8.40 -2.25
CA ALA A 143 -2.07 -7.46 -3.25
C ALA A 143 -0.90 -6.59 -3.72
N LEU A 144 -0.27 -6.96 -4.84
CA LEU A 144 0.78 -6.15 -5.44
C LEU A 144 0.19 -4.94 -6.17
N PRO A 145 0.89 -3.79 -6.20
CA PRO A 145 0.49 -2.63 -7.00
C PRO A 145 0.34 -2.97 -8.48
N HIS A 146 -0.68 -2.41 -9.12
CA HIS A 146 -0.99 -2.70 -10.53
C HIS A 146 0.15 -2.36 -11.51
N TYR A 147 1.03 -1.41 -11.18
CA TYR A 147 2.15 -1.04 -12.05
C TYR A 147 3.19 -2.16 -12.19
N MET A 148 3.24 -3.11 -11.25
CA MET A 148 4.15 -4.26 -11.36
C MET A 148 3.75 -5.25 -12.47
N ARG A 149 2.49 -5.23 -12.92
CA ARG A 149 1.95 -6.00 -14.06
C ARG A 149 2.27 -7.50 -14.01
N ARG A 150 2.34 -8.06 -12.81
CA ARG A 150 2.56 -9.50 -12.55
C ARG A 150 1.80 -9.97 -11.33
N GLU A 151 1.63 -11.27 -11.21
CA GLU A 151 1.14 -11.91 -10.00
C GLU A 151 2.22 -11.94 -8.90
N ALA A 152 1.77 -12.09 -7.65
CA ALA A 152 2.67 -12.27 -6.53
C ALA A 152 3.36 -13.64 -6.61
N GLU A 153 4.66 -13.65 -6.37
CA GLU A 153 5.52 -14.83 -6.30
C GLU A 153 5.94 -15.08 -4.83
N ASP A 154 6.47 -16.26 -4.53
CA ASP A 154 6.87 -16.62 -3.16
C ASP A 154 7.86 -15.63 -2.55
N MET A 155 8.78 -15.11 -3.37
CA MET A 155 9.76 -14.11 -2.94
C MET A 155 9.11 -12.81 -2.44
N ASP A 156 7.91 -12.46 -2.91
CA ASP A 156 7.24 -11.22 -2.51
C ASP A 156 6.79 -11.28 -1.05
N SER A 157 6.57 -12.46 -0.50
CA SER A 157 6.25 -12.63 0.92
C SER A 157 7.32 -12.04 1.84
N ASP A 158 8.58 -12.06 1.43
CA ASP A 158 9.68 -11.41 2.11
C ASP A 158 10.00 -10.02 1.53
N ARG A 159 10.05 -9.91 0.19
CA ARG A 159 10.55 -8.69 -0.45
C ARG A 159 9.53 -7.54 -0.46
N TYR A 160 8.23 -7.82 -0.39
CA TYR A 160 7.17 -6.81 -0.26
C TYR A 160 6.82 -6.55 1.22
N GLN A 161 7.82 -6.68 2.10
CA GLN A 161 7.78 -6.33 3.53
C GLN A 161 9.05 -5.56 3.90
N THR A 162 8.94 -4.65 4.85
CA THR A 162 10.13 -4.06 5.48
C THR A 162 10.75 -5.06 6.46
N VAL A 163 12.07 -4.97 6.69
CA VAL A 163 12.77 -5.85 7.66
C VAL A 163 12.32 -5.60 9.10
N TYR A 164 11.63 -4.49 9.36
CA TYR A 164 11.09 -4.08 10.65
C TYR A 164 9.56 -4.13 10.71
N ALA A 165 8.91 -4.84 9.77
CA ALA A 165 7.46 -5.02 9.77
C ALA A 165 7.01 -5.82 10.99
N GLU A 166 6.15 -5.22 11.83
CA GLU A 166 5.72 -5.79 13.11
C GLU A 166 4.20 -5.85 13.24
N LYS A 167 3.52 -4.74 13.00
CA LYS A 167 2.08 -4.59 13.23
C LYS A 167 1.26 -4.94 11.99
N PRO A 168 0.56 -6.09 11.96
CA PRO A 168 -0.23 -6.49 10.78
C PRO A 168 -1.44 -5.56 10.57
N GLY A 169 -1.80 -5.30 9.29
CA GLY A 169 -2.97 -4.49 8.94
C GLY A 169 -2.85 -3.71 7.63
N ALA A 170 -1.67 -3.62 7.03
CA ALA A 170 -1.51 -2.94 5.74
C ALA A 170 -1.88 -3.84 4.56
N ILE A 171 -2.47 -3.25 3.53
CA ILE A 171 -2.70 -3.89 2.22
C ILE A 171 -1.50 -3.64 1.30
N ALA A 172 -0.88 -2.46 1.41
CA ALA A 172 0.32 -2.09 0.65
C ALA A 172 1.51 -1.85 1.57
N ALA A 173 2.71 -2.19 1.09
CA ALA A 173 3.94 -1.95 1.82
C ALA A 173 4.30 -0.45 1.85
N PRO A 174 4.94 0.05 2.93
CA PRO A 174 5.59 1.35 2.93
C PRO A 174 6.84 1.28 2.05
N THR A 175 6.66 1.52 0.75
CA THR A 175 7.65 1.19 -0.31
C THR A 175 9.01 1.82 -0.10
N ALA A 176 9.09 3.05 0.44
CA ALA A 176 10.36 3.68 0.79
C ALA A 176 11.16 2.88 1.82
N GLY A 177 10.47 2.13 2.69
CA GLY A 177 11.10 1.29 3.71
C GLY A 177 11.66 -0.04 3.20
N LEU A 178 11.30 -0.46 1.97
CA LEU A 178 11.69 -1.76 1.43
C LEU A 178 13.19 -1.91 1.17
N HIS A 179 13.91 -0.80 1.07
CA HIS A 179 15.34 -0.80 0.80
C HIS A 179 16.20 -0.95 2.06
N PHE A 180 15.65 -0.70 3.23
CA PHE A 180 16.38 -0.83 4.49
C PHE A 180 16.74 -2.27 4.80
N THR A 181 17.95 -2.45 5.34
CA THR A 181 18.47 -3.71 5.89
C THR A 181 18.61 -3.59 7.40
N ASN A 182 18.81 -4.72 8.11
CA ASN A 182 19.12 -4.70 9.53
C ASN A 182 20.42 -3.95 9.83
N GLN A 183 21.37 -3.92 8.90
CA GLN A 183 22.61 -3.15 9.04
C GLN A 183 22.31 -1.63 9.09
N HIS A 184 21.45 -1.11 8.21
CA HIS A 184 21.01 0.29 8.27
C HIS A 184 20.39 0.61 9.64
N LEU A 185 19.48 -0.24 10.11
CA LEU A 185 18.81 -0.03 11.40
C LEU A 185 19.77 -0.04 12.59
N SER A 186 20.83 -0.85 12.54
CA SER A 186 21.83 -0.86 13.62
C SER A 186 22.72 0.40 13.65
N THR A 187 22.75 1.15 12.56
CA THR A 187 23.64 2.30 12.38
C THR A 187 22.93 3.64 12.56
N ILE A 188 21.69 3.77 12.05
CA ILE A 188 20.95 5.03 12.05
C ILE A 188 20.07 5.19 13.29
N PRO A 189 20.02 6.40 13.90
CA PRO A 189 19.01 6.71 14.91
C PRO A 189 17.61 6.63 14.32
N HIS A 190 16.74 5.80 14.91
CA HIS A 190 15.40 5.61 14.36
C HIS A 190 14.34 5.40 15.45
N THR A 191 13.09 5.63 15.06
CA THR A 191 11.91 5.30 15.86
C THR A 191 10.80 4.79 14.95
N PHE A 192 9.77 4.18 15.51
CA PHE A 192 8.68 3.60 14.75
C PHE A 192 7.35 4.31 14.99
N ILE A 193 6.60 4.43 13.91
CA ILE A 193 5.15 4.70 13.91
C ILE A 193 4.43 3.53 13.25
N THR A 194 3.15 3.39 13.50
CA THR A 194 2.31 2.43 12.77
C THR A 194 1.26 3.18 11.97
N LEU A 195 1.36 3.09 10.66
CA LEU A 195 0.37 3.61 9.72
C LEU A 195 0.00 2.51 8.73
N HIS A 196 -1.20 1.95 8.83
CA HIS A 196 -1.66 0.92 7.92
C HIS A 196 -1.99 1.52 6.55
N VAL A 197 -1.18 1.16 5.54
CA VAL A 197 -1.38 1.61 4.17
C VAL A 197 -2.51 0.81 3.54
N GLY A 198 -3.61 1.49 3.24
CA GLY A 198 -4.80 0.88 2.67
C GLY A 198 -4.79 0.80 1.15
N VAL A 199 -5.91 0.33 0.59
CA VAL A 199 -6.13 0.15 -0.86
C VAL A 199 -6.16 1.47 -1.65
N GLY A 200 -6.29 2.60 -0.99
CA GLY A 200 -6.30 3.93 -1.63
C GLY A 200 -5.10 4.18 -2.53
N THR A 201 -3.92 3.63 -2.16
CA THR A 201 -2.69 3.75 -2.96
C THR A 201 -2.74 3.02 -4.31
N PHE A 202 -3.70 2.13 -4.51
CA PHE A 202 -3.92 1.41 -5.77
C PHE A 202 -4.97 2.09 -6.66
N ARG A 203 -5.70 3.07 -6.13
CA ARG A 203 -6.71 3.81 -6.90
C ARG A 203 -6.04 4.91 -7.73
N PRO A 204 -6.44 5.10 -9.00
CA PRO A 204 -5.93 6.21 -9.80
C PRO A 204 -6.40 7.54 -9.22
N VAL A 205 -5.56 8.56 -9.34
CA VAL A 205 -5.92 9.94 -8.99
C VAL A 205 -7.03 10.43 -9.89
N LYS A 206 -8.10 10.98 -9.32
CA LYS A 206 -9.27 11.50 -10.06
C LYS A 206 -9.52 12.99 -9.80
N ALA A 207 -8.72 13.61 -8.93
CA ALA A 207 -8.84 15.02 -8.60
C ALA A 207 -7.99 15.87 -9.55
N ASP A 208 -8.50 17.02 -9.97
CA ASP A 208 -7.77 17.98 -10.80
C ASP A 208 -6.80 18.82 -9.98
N SER A 209 -7.13 19.11 -8.72
CA SER A 209 -6.29 19.86 -7.79
C SER A 209 -5.50 18.92 -6.87
N CYS A 210 -4.20 19.14 -6.74
CA CYS A 210 -3.32 18.36 -5.86
C CYS A 210 -3.71 18.45 -4.39
N LEU A 211 -4.27 19.57 -3.94
CA LEU A 211 -4.69 19.79 -2.55
C LEU A 211 -5.82 18.85 -2.11
N LEU A 212 -6.65 18.39 -3.04
CA LEU A 212 -7.76 17.46 -2.75
C LEU A 212 -7.28 16.03 -2.58
N TYR A 213 -6.02 15.74 -2.88
CA TYR A 213 -5.47 14.38 -2.88
C TYR A 213 -4.39 14.14 -1.83
N THR A 214 -4.00 15.15 -1.08
CA THR A 214 -3.00 15.02 -0.03
C THR A 214 -3.64 14.58 1.29
N SER A 215 -2.93 13.77 2.07
CA SER A 215 -3.29 13.55 3.47
C SER A 215 -3.25 14.86 4.23
N PRO A 216 -4.29 15.21 5.00
CA PRO A 216 -4.28 16.42 5.81
C PRO A 216 -3.11 16.36 6.81
N SER A 217 -2.28 17.42 6.80
CA SER A 217 -1.23 17.59 7.80
C SER A 217 -1.78 18.40 8.98
N PRO A 218 -1.36 18.12 10.23
CA PRO A 218 -1.71 18.98 11.38
C PRO A 218 -1.28 20.43 11.23
N ARG A 219 -0.35 20.73 10.30
CA ARG A 219 0.06 22.10 9.97
C ARG A 219 -0.89 22.79 8.98
N ASP A 220 -1.77 22.03 8.35
CA ASP A 220 -2.72 22.52 7.36
C ASP A 220 -4.06 22.81 8.07
N ALA A 221 -4.17 23.98 8.68
CA ALA A 221 -5.31 24.38 9.52
C ALA A 221 -6.66 24.35 8.77
N THR A 222 -6.65 24.35 7.44
CA THR A 222 -7.83 24.27 6.60
C THR A 222 -8.30 22.84 6.32
N LEU A 223 -7.42 21.85 6.48
CA LEU A 223 -7.69 20.44 6.18
C LEU A 223 -7.71 19.54 7.44
N SER A 224 -7.30 20.05 8.60
CA SER A 224 -7.23 19.27 9.83
C SER A 224 -8.60 19.09 10.49
N ARG A 225 -9.52 18.43 9.81
CA ARG A 225 -10.64 17.75 10.48
C ARG A 225 -10.34 16.25 10.46
N MET A 226 -9.34 15.85 11.21
CA MET A 226 -9.32 14.48 11.68
C MET A 226 -10.48 14.31 12.65
N PRO A 227 -11.38 13.32 12.46
CA PRO A 227 -12.29 12.93 13.51
C PRO A 227 -11.42 12.55 14.71
N SER A 228 -11.62 13.21 15.84
CA SER A 228 -11.14 12.74 17.12
C SER A 228 -11.91 11.46 17.44
N SER A 229 -11.46 10.33 16.93
CA SER A 229 -11.86 9.04 17.47
C SER A 229 -10.88 8.70 18.56
N ALA A 230 -11.39 8.76 19.76
CA ALA A 230 -10.84 8.19 20.96
C ALA A 230 -10.39 6.73 20.77
#